data_40a69432bb091b0371c898a33d82e05e
#
_entry.id   40a69432bb091b0371c898a33d82e05e
#
_cell.length_a   1.000
_cell.length_b   1.000
_cell.length_c   1.000
_cell.angle_alpha   90.00
_cell.angle_beta   90.00
_cell.angle_gamma   90.00
#
_symmetry.space_group_name_H-M   'P 1'
#
loop_
_entity.id
_entity.type
_entity.pdbx_description
1 polymer ?
#
loop_
_entity_poly.entity_id
_entity_poly.type
_entity_poly.pdbx_seq_one_letter_code
_entity_poly.pdbx_strand_id
1 'polypeptide(L)'
;MNSQQMLRIARASIKIGRNSADVTHGAVKTCGTLARRVMGPASAAALALAMCLTLVACQQANASPPAVIVLLASATRNEPAPVLASPDLDLLRTDAGESNDAIAYVVNPNTGQASQVSLTPRRPDGEVDYGPTREQIIAGNIDRVQQLLRAEAAQVPFDLITFIAAAVRVSRTPGTLIIVSSGLSTTGAFDLRQVGWGANPQSIAQQLEQMGALPSLVGWHVIFSDQAVTSAPQPPLPLLQQAELRSYWLAICRAAGAASCQTDLLTRPEPPSRSSTPVPLVLVPRVESVHGPAGWSGPEVPADAFFAFNQATLLAGANSILEPLARQAETWHLQISIAGYSSPDGGSAAYNSALSLRRAAAVATRLVALGVEPSQIVQVRGYGLAGKTAAACTVNGHLDEAACAQYRHVNILLSPLPASASS
;
A
#
# COMPACT_ATOMS: atom_id res chain seq x y z
N MET A 1 -25.09 -15.85 3.31
CA MET A 1 -25.40 -15.25 4.62
C MET A 1 -26.63 -14.36 4.45
N ASN A 2 -27.68 -14.55 5.25
CA ASN A 2 -29.01 -13.98 5.03
C ASN A 2 -29.11 -12.61 5.72
N SER A 3 -29.79 -11.64 5.11
CA SER A 3 -29.95 -10.24 5.55
C SER A 3 -30.37 -10.07 7.03
N GLN A 4 -30.94 -11.06 7.64
CA GLN A 4 -31.32 -11.05 9.06
C GLN A 4 -30.12 -11.22 10.03
N GLN A 5 -29.00 -11.80 9.60
CA GLN A 5 -27.80 -11.92 10.42
C GLN A 5 -27.01 -10.61 10.47
N MET A 6 -27.01 -9.81 9.43
CA MET A 6 -26.39 -8.48 9.39
C MET A 6 -27.10 -7.49 10.34
N LEU A 7 -28.42 -7.56 10.44
CA LEU A 7 -29.19 -6.69 11.35
C LEU A 7 -28.96 -7.01 12.84
N ARG A 8 -28.58 -8.24 13.18
CA ARG A 8 -28.26 -8.62 14.57
C ARG A 8 -26.90 -8.13 15.04
N ILE A 9 -25.91 -8.08 14.13
CA ILE A 9 -24.56 -7.57 14.42
C ILE A 9 -24.60 -6.05 14.58
N ALA A 10 -25.35 -5.33 13.75
CA ALA A 10 -25.52 -3.88 13.88
C ALA A 10 -26.24 -3.46 15.18
N ARG A 11 -27.17 -4.29 15.68
CA ARG A 11 -27.85 -4.02 16.96
C ARG A 11 -27.01 -4.35 18.21
N ALA A 12 -26.01 -5.21 18.11
CA ALA A 12 -25.07 -5.50 19.19
C ALA A 12 -24.04 -4.37 19.38
N SER A 13 -23.58 -3.74 18.31
CA SER A 13 -22.62 -2.62 18.37
C SER A 13 -23.24 -1.35 18.97
N ILE A 14 -24.53 -1.11 18.76
CA ILE A 14 -25.24 0.06 19.34
C ILE A 14 -25.48 -0.10 20.86
N LYS A 15 -25.48 -1.34 21.38
CA LYS A 15 -25.65 -1.56 22.83
C LYS A 15 -24.37 -1.35 23.66
N ILE A 16 -23.19 -1.47 23.06
CA ILE A 16 -21.90 -1.24 23.75
C ILE A 16 -21.63 0.26 23.94
N GLY A 17 -22.09 1.13 23.03
CA GLY A 17 -21.94 2.58 23.13
C GLY A 17 -22.83 3.26 24.19
N ARG A 18 -23.90 2.60 24.68
CA ARG A 18 -24.78 3.17 25.68
C ARG A 18 -24.39 2.90 27.14
N ASN A 19 -23.52 1.92 27.39
CA ASN A 19 -23.05 1.63 28.74
C ASN A 19 -21.90 2.50 29.23
N SER A 20 -21.27 3.28 28.36
CA SER A 20 -20.19 4.21 28.74
C SER A 20 -20.70 5.51 29.36
N ALA A 21 -21.93 5.93 29.04
CA ALA A 21 -22.53 7.14 29.61
C ALA A 21 -23.08 6.97 31.04
N ASP A 22 -23.43 5.74 31.43
CA ASP A 22 -23.98 5.47 32.78
C ASP A 22 -22.89 5.32 33.86
N VAL A 23 -21.65 5.04 33.50
CA VAL A 23 -20.51 4.93 34.43
C VAL A 23 -20.08 6.30 34.96
N THR A 24 -20.25 7.36 34.18
CA THR A 24 -19.87 8.73 34.58
C THR A 24 -20.88 9.36 35.55
N HIS A 25 -22.15 8.95 35.50
CA HIS A 25 -23.18 9.45 36.45
C HIS A 25 -23.12 8.78 37.84
N GLY A 26 -22.54 7.58 37.93
CA GLY A 26 -22.35 6.87 39.22
C GLY A 26 -21.19 7.46 40.06
N ALA A 27 -20.12 7.92 39.40
CA ALA A 27 -18.95 8.47 40.10
C ALA A 27 -19.19 9.83 40.76
N VAL A 28 -20.08 10.65 40.20
CA VAL A 28 -20.40 11.98 40.74
C VAL A 28 -21.30 11.88 42.00
N LYS A 29 -22.13 10.84 42.11
CA LYS A 29 -22.99 10.64 43.31
C LYS A 29 -22.26 10.06 44.52
N THR A 30 -21.17 9.32 44.35
CA THR A 30 -20.41 8.73 45.47
C THR A 30 -19.47 9.72 46.13
N CYS A 31 -19.03 10.79 45.49
CA CYS A 31 -18.19 11.81 46.11
C CYS A 31 -18.96 12.74 47.05
N GLY A 32 -20.28 12.93 46.84
CA GLY A 32 -21.12 13.83 47.64
C GLY A 32 -21.61 13.26 48.99
N THR A 33 -21.57 11.95 49.19
CA THR A 33 -22.14 11.30 50.38
C THR A 33 -21.14 10.99 51.50
N LEU A 34 -19.82 10.98 51.20
CA LEU A 34 -18.78 10.76 52.22
C LEU A 34 -18.42 12.01 53.04
N ALA A 35 -18.74 13.22 52.56
CA ALA A 35 -18.36 14.47 53.22
C ALA A 35 -19.25 14.87 54.41
N ARG A 36 -20.32 14.13 54.71
CA ARG A 36 -21.30 14.55 55.74
C ARG A 36 -21.15 13.89 57.11
N ARG A 37 -20.18 13.02 57.36
CA ARG A 37 -20.19 12.23 58.60
C ARG A 37 -19.05 12.42 59.60
N VAL A 38 -18.02 13.18 59.31
CA VAL A 38 -16.95 13.44 60.31
C VAL A 38 -16.44 14.85 60.08
N MET A 39 -16.74 15.82 61.02
CA MET A 39 -15.82 16.89 61.38
C MET A 39 -16.36 17.93 62.30
N GLY A 40 -15.56 18.28 63.32
CA GLY A 40 -15.71 19.40 64.24
C GLY A 40 -15.10 20.70 63.69
N PRO A 41 -15.31 21.88 64.35
CA PRO A 41 -15.14 23.20 63.76
C PRO A 41 -13.70 23.72 63.54
N ALA A 42 -12.67 22.93 63.80
CA ALA A 42 -11.27 23.39 63.69
C ALA A 42 -10.56 23.04 62.36
N SER A 43 -11.24 22.42 61.37
CA SER A 43 -10.60 21.89 60.15
C SER A 43 -11.09 22.54 58.82
N ALA A 44 -11.85 23.63 58.88
CA ALA A 44 -12.47 24.20 57.69
C ALA A 44 -11.46 24.74 56.63
N ALA A 45 -10.31 25.29 57.04
CA ALA A 45 -9.32 25.83 56.12
C ALA A 45 -8.53 24.74 55.39
N ALA A 46 -8.20 23.63 56.06
CA ALA A 46 -7.49 22.49 55.45
C ALA A 46 -8.38 21.72 54.47
N LEU A 47 -9.71 21.68 54.73
CA LEU A 47 -10.69 21.07 53.83
C LEU A 47 -10.91 21.88 52.56
N ALA A 48 -10.94 23.22 52.64
CA ALA A 48 -11.05 24.11 51.48
C ALA A 48 -9.86 23.96 50.56
N LEU A 49 -8.64 23.86 51.11
CA LEU A 49 -7.41 23.66 50.29
C LEU A 49 -7.36 22.27 49.65
N ALA A 50 -7.78 21.22 50.39
CA ALA A 50 -7.85 19.87 49.82
C ALA A 50 -8.97 19.73 48.77
N MET A 51 -10.13 20.39 48.94
CA MET A 51 -11.19 20.45 47.93
C MET A 51 -10.77 21.23 46.68
N CYS A 52 -10.03 22.33 46.80
CA CYS A 52 -9.50 23.07 45.67
C CYS A 52 -8.46 22.24 44.91
N LEU A 53 -7.57 21.53 45.59
CA LEU A 53 -6.57 20.66 44.97
C LEU A 53 -7.22 19.43 44.29
N THR A 54 -8.27 18.86 44.83
CA THR A 54 -9.00 17.75 44.18
C THR A 54 -9.85 18.23 43.00
N LEU A 55 -10.44 19.41 43.05
CA LEU A 55 -11.19 20.01 41.94
C LEU A 55 -10.26 20.38 40.76
N VAL A 56 -9.07 20.90 41.05
CA VAL A 56 -8.06 21.19 39.99
C VAL A 56 -7.51 19.87 39.39
N ALA A 57 -7.27 18.85 40.21
CA ALA A 57 -6.86 17.53 39.71
C ALA A 57 -7.96 16.82 38.90
N CYS A 58 -9.24 17.00 39.26
CA CYS A 58 -10.37 16.44 38.48
C CYS A 58 -10.61 17.21 37.14
N GLN A 59 -10.30 18.49 37.08
CA GLN A 59 -10.40 19.25 35.81
C GLN A 59 -9.25 18.94 34.85
N GLN A 60 -8.07 18.55 35.35
CA GLN A 60 -6.96 18.10 34.46
C GLN A 60 -7.13 16.67 33.95
N ALA A 61 -7.96 15.84 34.56
CA ALA A 61 -8.13 14.43 34.22
C ALA A 61 -9.01 14.16 32.99
N ASN A 62 -9.63 15.18 32.39
CA ASN A 62 -10.58 15.02 31.28
C ASN A 62 -10.20 15.78 29.99
N ALA A 63 -8.99 16.31 29.87
CA ALA A 63 -8.55 16.83 28.60
C ALA A 63 -8.20 15.63 27.69
N SER A 64 -9.06 15.34 26.73
CA SER A 64 -8.70 14.39 25.67
C SER A 64 -7.39 14.84 25.03
N PRO A 65 -6.44 13.91 24.77
CA PRO A 65 -5.21 14.29 24.09
C PRO A 65 -5.54 14.97 22.75
N PRO A 66 -4.69 15.91 22.29
CA PRO A 66 -4.92 16.57 21.03
C PRO A 66 -4.99 15.54 19.90
N ALA A 67 -5.93 15.71 18.97
CA ALA A 67 -5.99 14.89 17.79
C ALA A 67 -4.80 15.22 16.87
N VAL A 68 -3.97 14.24 16.61
CA VAL A 68 -2.81 14.36 15.72
C VAL A 68 -3.09 13.63 14.43
N ILE A 69 -3.04 14.35 13.31
CA ILE A 69 -3.17 13.80 11.98
C ILE A 69 -1.90 14.09 11.21
N VAL A 70 -1.26 13.06 10.71
CA VAL A 70 -0.07 13.18 9.85
C VAL A 70 -0.47 12.80 8.44
N LEU A 71 -0.16 13.64 7.47
CA LEU A 71 -0.46 13.41 6.07
C LEU A 71 0.83 13.39 5.26
N LEU A 72 0.93 12.42 4.37
CA LEU A 72 1.96 12.39 3.34
C LEU A 72 1.33 12.05 1.99
N ALA A 73 1.93 12.53 0.92
CA ALA A 73 1.50 12.20 -0.43
C ALA A 73 2.68 11.92 -1.35
N SER A 74 2.42 11.10 -2.36
CA SER A 74 3.23 11.02 -3.58
C SER A 74 2.48 11.67 -4.75
N ALA A 75 3.24 12.24 -5.67
CA ALA A 75 2.74 12.85 -6.91
C ALA A 75 3.74 12.61 -8.03
N THR A 76 4.19 11.37 -8.16
CA THR A 76 5.12 10.98 -9.22
C THR A 76 4.44 11.10 -10.58
N ARG A 77 5.21 11.02 -11.67
CA ARG A 77 4.65 11.06 -13.02
C ARG A 77 3.60 9.98 -13.29
N ASN A 78 3.68 8.88 -12.55
CA ASN A 78 2.80 7.72 -12.71
C ASN A 78 1.50 7.80 -11.90
N GLU A 79 1.28 8.90 -11.18
CA GLU A 79 0.18 9.10 -10.23
C GLU A 79 -0.63 10.35 -10.57
N PRO A 80 -1.90 10.44 -10.15
CA PRO A 80 -2.64 11.69 -10.22
C PRO A 80 -2.11 12.72 -9.20
N ALA A 81 -2.59 13.95 -9.31
CA ALA A 81 -2.37 14.94 -8.27
C ALA A 81 -3.05 14.49 -6.96
N PRO A 82 -2.39 14.60 -5.79
CA PRO A 82 -2.96 14.10 -4.55
C PRO A 82 -4.16 14.92 -4.11
N VAL A 83 -5.24 14.22 -3.76
CA VAL A 83 -6.50 14.79 -3.25
C VAL A 83 -7.00 13.90 -2.13
N LEU A 84 -7.46 14.51 -1.04
CA LEU A 84 -8.09 13.79 0.06
C LEU A 84 -9.44 13.21 -0.39
N ALA A 85 -9.66 11.94 -0.13
CA ALA A 85 -10.95 11.28 -0.32
C ALA A 85 -12.01 11.83 0.64
N SER A 86 -13.30 11.63 0.32
CA SER A 86 -14.38 12.12 1.18
C SER A 86 -14.29 11.63 2.63
N PRO A 87 -13.96 10.35 2.90
CA PRO A 87 -13.76 9.87 4.28
C PRO A 87 -12.63 10.59 5.01
N ASP A 88 -11.51 10.88 4.32
CA ASP A 88 -10.38 11.63 4.89
C ASP A 88 -10.80 13.06 5.27
N LEU A 89 -11.58 13.71 4.40
CA LEU A 89 -12.10 15.07 4.65
C LEU A 89 -13.08 15.08 5.83
N ASP A 90 -13.92 14.07 5.96
CA ASP A 90 -14.88 13.95 7.06
C ASP A 90 -14.16 13.68 8.39
N LEU A 91 -13.07 12.90 8.38
CA LEU A 91 -12.20 12.73 9.54
C LEU A 91 -11.60 14.06 9.99
N LEU A 92 -11.00 14.83 9.06
CA LEU A 92 -10.43 16.14 9.37
C LEU A 92 -11.47 17.12 9.94
N ARG A 93 -12.70 17.11 9.41
CA ARG A 93 -13.82 17.96 9.92
C ARG A 93 -14.23 17.52 11.33
N THR A 94 -14.35 16.23 11.56
CA THR A 94 -14.74 15.67 12.85
C THR A 94 -13.72 16.06 13.92
N ASP A 95 -12.43 15.81 13.67
CA ASP A 95 -11.37 16.15 14.61
C ASP A 95 -11.25 17.65 14.84
N ALA A 96 -11.42 18.47 13.80
CA ALA A 96 -11.48 19.93 13.93
C ALA A 96 -12.67 20.41 14.77
N GLY A 97 -13.79 19.69 14.71
CA GLY A 97 -15.03 20.00 15.43
C GLY A 97 -15.04 19.56 16.88
N GLU A 98 -14.48 18.39 17.18
CA GLU A 98 -14.59 17.73 18.49
C GLU A 98 -13.36 17.96 19.39
N SER A 99 -12.17 18.16 18.83
CA SER A 99 -10.94 18.34 19.60
C SER A 99 -10.60 19.80 19.85
N ASN A 100 -10.15 20.10 21.06
CA ASN A 100 -9.70 21.45 21.42
C ASN A 100 -8.35 21.84 20.81
N ASP A 101 -7.52 20.86 20.39
CA ASP A 101 -6.19 21.10 19.82
C ASP A 101 -5.88 20.09 18.70
N ALA A 102 -6.78 19.98 17.70
CA ALA A 102 -6.53 19.17 16.51
C ALA A 102 -5.44 19.80 15.63
N ILE A 103 -4.43 18.99 15.28
CA ILE A 103 -3.27 19.43 14.49
C ILE A 103 -3.06 18.49 13.32
N ALA A 104 -2.93 19.05 12.12
CA ALA A 104 -2.48 18.33 10.94
C ALA A 104 -1.01 18.67 10.65
N TYR A 105 -0.19 17.64 10.43
CA TYR A 105 1.17 17.75 9.91
C TYR A 105 1.18 17.23 8.47
N VAL A 106 1.52 18.09 7.52
CA VAL A 106 1.75 17.70 6.14
C VAL A 106 3.23 17.53 5.91
N VAL A 107 3.65 16.31 5.62
CA VAL A 107 5.07 15.92 5.56
C VAL A 107 5.56 15.94 4.12
N ASN A 108 6.71 16.58 3.92
CA ASN A 108 7.50 16.41 2.71
C ASN A 108 8.29 15.09 2.83
N PRO A 109 7.95 14.04 2.06
CA PRO A 109 8.58 12.73 2.24
C PRO A 109 10.07 12.70 1.90
N ASN A 110 10.52 13.61 1.03
CA ASN A 110 11.93 13.67 0.58
C ASN A 110 12.85 14.31 1.63
N THR A 111 12.35 15.27 2.39
CA THR A 111 13.14 16.01 3.38
C THR A 111 12.84 15.60 4.81
N GLY A 112 11.68 14.95 5.04
CA GLY A 112 11.18 14.65 6.38
C GLY A 112 10.69 15.88 7.15
N GLN A 113 10.66 17.06 6.52
CA GLN A 113 10.10 18.27 7.14
C GLN A 113 8.59 18.25 7.08
N ALA A 114 7.93 18.90 8.04
CA ALA A 114 6.49 18.98 8.11
C ALA A 114 5.99 20.41 8.25
N SER A 115 4.97 20.74 7.49
CA SER A 115 4.17 21.94 7.65
C SER A 115 3.01 21.66 8.59
N GLN A 116 2.84 22.49 9.62
CA GLN A 116 1.78 22.33 10.62
C GLN A 116 0.58 23.21 10.28
N VAL A 117 -0.63 22.66 10.43
CA VAL A 117 -1.91 23.38 10.33
C VAL A 117 -2.73 23.05 11.57
N SER A 118 -3.15 24.10 12.32
CA SER A 118 -4.17 23.92 13.35
C SER A 118 -5.51 23.68 12.68
N LEU A 119 -6.14 22.55 12.97
CA LEU A 119 -7.49 22.24 12.47
C LEU A 119 -8.56 22.86 13.33
N THR A 120 -8.31 23.01 14.65
CA THR A 120 -9.23 23.65 15.59
C THR A 120 -9.54 25.09 15.12
N PRO A 121 -10.81 25.42 14.93
CA PRO A 121 -11.20 26.76 14.46
C PRO A 121 -10.93 27.79 15.56
N ARG A 122 -10.00 28.72 15.28
CA ARG A 122 -9.62 29.79 16.21
C ARG A 122 -9.87 31.14 15.57
N ARG A 123 -10.32 32.08 16.40
CA ARG A 123 -10.44 33.49 16.04
C ARG A 123 -9.05 34.16 15.99
N PRO A 124 -8.93 35.36 15.43
CA PRO A 124 -7.66 36.08 15.38
C PRO A 124 -7.02 36.36 16.74
N ASP A 125 -7.82 36.38 17.82
CA ASP A 125 -7.38 36.53 19.21
C ASP A 125 -6.80 35.20 19.81
N GLY A 126 -6.84 34.08 19.05
CA GLY A 126 -6.36 32.77 19.44
C GLY A 126 -7.40 31.90 20.16
N GLU A 127 -8.54 32.47 20.54
CA GLU A 127 -9.61 31.71 21.20
C GLU A 127 -10.35 30.79 20.21
N VAL A 128 -10.85 29.65 20.72
CA VAL A 128 -11.64 28.72 19.90
C VAL A 128 -12.93 29.40 19.46
N ASP A 129 -13.23 29.32 18.19
CA ASP A 129 -14.46 29.88 17.63
C ASP A 129 -15.62 28.86 17.76
N TYR A 130 -16.64 29.26 18.52
CA TYR A 130 -17.90 28.54 18.63
C TYR A 130 -19.06 29.28 17.93
N GLY A 131 -18.74 30.36 17.22
CA GLY A 131 -19.70 31.22 16.54
C GLY A 131 -20.07 30.74 15.13
N PRO A 132 -20.84 31.57 14.39
CA PRO A 132 -21.34 31.22 13.06
C PRO A 132 -20.24 31.10 12.00
N THR A 133 -19.04 31.60 12.25
CA THR A 133 -17.88 31.54 11.33
C THR A 133 -17.08 30.23 11.49
N ARG A 134 -17.39 29.42 12.48
CA ARG A 134 -16.68 28.17 12.83
C ARG A 134 -16.49 27.25 11.62
N GLU A 135 -17.56 26.92 10.91
CA GLU A 135 -17.52 26.00 9.76
C GLU A 135 -16.69 26.56 8.60
N GLN A 136 -16.73 27.86 8.40
CA GLN A 136 -15.91 28.52 7.37
C GLN A 136 -14.41 28.46 7.71
N ILE A 137 -14.04 28.61 9.00
CA ILE A 137 -12.66 28.49 9.46
C ILE A 137 -12.19 27.04 9.30
N ILE A 138 -12.99 26.06 9.69
CA ILE A 138 -12.67 24.62 9.49
C ILE A 138 -12.44 24.34 8.01
N ALA A 139 -13.33 24.77 7.14
CA ALA A 139 -13.17 24.57 5.70
C ALA A 139 -11.87 25.20 5.17
N GLY A 140 -11.55 26.43 5.58
CA GLY A 140 -10.31 27.10 5.20
C GLY A 140 -9.04 26.39 5.71
N ASN A 141 -9.06 25.83 6.93
CA ASN A 141 -7.95 25.06 7.47
C ASN A 141 -7.75 23.76 6.66
N ILE A 142 -8.83 23.07 6.31
CA ILE A 142 -8.78 21.84 5.48
C ILE A 142 -8.29 22.17 4.06
N ASP A 143 -8.75 23.25 3.45
CA ASP A 143 -8.25 23.72 2.15
C ASP A 143 -6.74 24.00 2.20
N ARG A 144 -6.26 24.56 3.32
CA ARG A 144 -4.84 24.77 3.53
C ARG A 144 -4.06 23.45 3.62
N VAL A 145 -4.58 22.43 4.32
CA VAL A 145 -4.01 21.08 4.35
C VAL A 145 -3.92 20.51 2.94
N GLN A 146 -4.99 20.61 2.14
CA GLN A 146 -5.02 20.10 0.78
C GLN A 146 -4.01 20.82 -0.14
N GLN A 147 -3.83 22.14 0.01
CA GLN A 147 -2.82 22.91 -0.74
C GLN A 147 -1.41 22.45 -0.39
N LEU A 148 -1.11 22.29 0.91
CA LEU A 148 0.18 21.80 1.38
C LEU A 148 0.44 20.38 0.91
N LEU A 149 -0.54 19.50 0.97
CA LEU A 149 -0.42 18.10 0.50
C LEU A 149 0.05 18.03 -0.95
N ARG A 150 -0.49 18.89 -1.81
CA ARG A 150 -0.07 19.01 -3.22
C ARG A 150 1.32 19.63 -3.39
N ALA A 151 1.69 20.57 -2.53
CA ALA A 151 2.97 21.26 -2.61
C ALA A 151 4.13 20.38 -2.09
N GLU A 152 3.89 19.60 -1.04
CA GLU A 152 4.88 18.78 -0.35
C GLU A 152 4.98 17.35 -0.87
N ALA A 153 4.11 16.94 -1.80
CA ALA A 153 4.07 15.58 -2.34
C ALA A 153 5.39 15.17 -3.01
N ALA A 154 5.81 13.92 -2.78
CA ALA A 154 7.03 13.37 -3.38
C ALA A 154 6.89 13.19 -4.89
N GLN A 155 7.82 13.74 -5.66
CA GLN A 155 7.84 13.68 -7.13
C GLN A 155 8.96 12.80 -7.69
N VAL A 156 9.78 12.21 -6.85
CA VAL A 156 10.98 11.44 -7.19
C VAL A 156 10.79 9.95 -6.93
N PRO A 157 11.80 9.10 -7.25
CA PRO A 157 11.70 7.64 -7.08
C PRO A 157 11.08 7.23 -5.76
N PHE A 158 10.20 6.27 -5.83
CA PHE A 158 9.13 6.05 -4.90
C PHE A 158 9.45 4.88 -3.94
N ASP A 159 9.85 5.22 -2.74
CA ASP A 159 10.01 4.29 -1.60
C ASP A 159 9.02 4.64 -0.50
N LEU A 160 7.83 4.05 -0.55
CA LEU A 160 6.77 4.39 0.39
C LEU A 160 7.09 3.98 1.83
N ILE A 161 7.87 2.93 2.06
CA ILE A 161 8.29 2.53 3.41
C ILE A 161 9.14 3.63 4.05
N THR A 162 10.12 4.15 3.32
CA THR A 162 10.97 5.26 3.78
C THR A 162 10.14 6.53 4.01
N PHE A 163 9.16 6.81 3.16
CA PHE A 163 8.26 7.95 3.33
C PHE A 163 7.40 7.83 4.59
N ILE A 164 6.85 6.66 4.86
CA ILE A 164 6.11 6.36 6.09
C ILE A 164 7.03 6.54 7.32
N ALA A 165 8.26 6.04 7.24
CA ALA A 165 9.24 6.19 8.32
C ALA A 165 9.59 7.66 8.61
N ALA A 166 9.63 8.51 7.59
CA ALA A 166 9.81 9.96 7.76
C ALA A 166 8.58 10.60 8.41
N ALA A 167 7.38 10.23 7.96
CA ALA A 167 6.12 10.79 8.43
C ALA A 167 5.87 10.56 9.93
N VAL A 168 6.09 9.35 10.42
CA VAL A 168 5.82 9.03 11.85
C VAL A 168 6.80 9.68 12.82
N ARG A 169 7.91 10.23 12.33
CA ARG A 169 8.89 10.95 13.18
C ARG A 169 8.49 12.39 13.51
N VAL A 170 7.52 12.97 12.79
CA VAL A 170 7.14 14.38 12.98
C VAL A 170 6.32 14.60 14.24
N SER A 171 5.68 13.57 14.77
CA SER A 171 4.94 13.62 16.02
C SER A 171 5.50 12.63 17.05
N ARG A 172 5.58 13.07 18.30
CA ARG A 172 5.96 12.21 19.43
C ARG A 172 4.82 11.33 19.92
N THR A 173 3.58 11.74 19.67
CA THR A 173 2.38 11.00 20.03
C THR A 173 1.79 10.38 18.76
N PRO A 174 1.49 9.07 18.76
CA PRO A 174 0.74 8.46 17.68
C PRO A 174 -0.62 9.11 17.49
N GLY A 175 -1.13 9.04 16.29
CA GLY A 175 -2.43 9.57 15.89
C GLY A 175 -2.93 8.87 14.64
N THR A 176 -3.53 9.61 13.71
CA THR A 176 -3.91 9.10 12.40
C THR A 176 -2.86 9.46 11.34
N LEU A 177 -2.41 8.50 10.57
CA LEU A 177 -1.53 8.67 9.42
C LEU A 177 -2.32 8.43 8.13
N ILE A 178 -2.49 9.48 7.33
CA ILE A 178 -3.15 9.40 6.02
C ILE A 178 -2.07 9.42 4.93
N ILE A 179 -2.07 8.41 4.08
CA ILE A 179 -1.11 8.21 3.00
C ILE A 179 -1.85 8.29 1.67
N VAL A 180 -1.67 9.39 0.94
CA VAL A 180 -2.30 9.62 -0.37
C VAL A 180 -1.31 9.20 -1.46
N SER A 181 -1.50 8.00 -2.00
CA SER A 181 -0.51 7.39 -2.90
C SER A 181 -1.09 6.20 -3.67
N SER A 182 -0.60 6.01 -4.91
CA SER A 182 -0.88 4.77 -5.65
C SER A 182 -0.37 3.49 -4.95
N GLY A 183 0.62 3.61 -4.08
CA GLY A 183 1.26 2.47 -3.44
C GLY A 183 2.19 1.66 -4.34
N LEU A 184 2.43 2.08 -5.59
CA LEU A 184 3.32 1.41 -6.54
C LEU A 184 4.79 1.73 -6.26
N SER A 185 5.30 1.26 -5.11
CA SER A 185 6.71 1.47 -4.73
C SER A 185 7.66 0.84 -5.75
N THR A 186 8.63 1.61 -6.23
CA THR A 186 9.57 1.20 -7.28
C THR A 186 11.04 1.29 -6.85
N THR A 187 11.28 1.54 -5.57
CA THR A 187 12.61 1.54 -4.95
C THR A 187 12.50 1.09 -3.51
N GLY A 188 13.65 0.89 -2.84
CA GLY A 188 13.70 0.51 -1.43
C GLY A 188 13.44 -0.97 -1.17
N ALA A 189 13.12 -1.28 0.08
CA ALA A 189 12.94 -2.66 0.52
C ALA A 189 11.69 -3.34 -0.08
N PHE A 190 10.66 -2.56 -0.39
CA PHE A 190 9.45 -3.03 -1.08
C PHE A 190 9.38 -2.44 -2.50
N ASP A 191 10.35 -2.77 -3.34
CA ASP A 191 10.25 -2.52 -4.79
C ASP A 191 9.34 -3.58 -5.42
N LEU A 192 8.15 -3.17 -5.86
CA LEU A 192 7.14 -4.08 -6.41
C LEU A 192 7.62 -4.79 -7.68
N ARG A 193 8.58 -4.22 -8.44
CA ARG A 193 9.21 -4.86 -9.59
C ARG A 193 10.14 -6.01 -9.21
N GLN A 194 10.60 -6.04 -7.94
CA GLN A 194 11.41 -7.12 -7.37
C GLN A 194 10.55 -8.17 -6.66
N VAL A 195 9.48 -7.73 -6.01
CA VAL A 195 8.52 -8.60 -5.32
C VAL A 195 7.66 -9.36 -6.34
N GLY A 196 7.17 -8.65 -7.36
CA GLY A 196 6.26 -9.19 -8.37
C GLY A 196 4.82 -9.32 -7.86
N TRP A 197 3.95 -9.70 -8.80
CA TRP A 197 2.54 -9.99 -8.51
C TRP A 197 2.36 -11.46 -8.13
N GLY A 198 1.32 -11.78 -7.34
CA GLY A 198 0.99 -13.13 -6.89
C GLY A 198 1.80 -13.62 -5.68
N ALA A 199 2.61 -12.77 -5.07
CA ALA A 199 3.32 -13.10 -3.85
C ALA A 199 2.39 -13.11 -2.63
N ASN A 200 2.69 -13.92 -1.62
CA ASN A 200 1.89 -13.95 -0.40
C ASN A 200 2.13 -12.68 0.44
N PRO A 201 1.09 -11.89 0.76
CA PRO A 201 1.25 -10.63 1.47
C PRO A 201 1.90 -10.77 2.85
N GLN A 202 1.58 -11.84 3.59
CA GLN A 202 2.14 -12.11 4.91
C GLN A 202 3.63 -12.47 4.84
N SER A 203 4.01 -13.23 3.81
CA SER A 203 5.42 -13.60 3.58
C SER A 203 6.26 -12.37 3.25
N ILE A 204 5.74 -11.44 2.44
CA ILE A 204 6.38 -10.15 2.14
C ILE A 204 6.58 -9.36 3.43
N ALA A 205 5.52 -9.20 4.22
CA ALA A 205 5.57 -8.44 5.47
C ALA A 205 6.58 -9.03 6.46
N GLN A 206 6.61 -10.35 6.62
CA GLN A 206 7.58 -11.05 7.45
C GLN A 206 9.03 -10.86 6.96
N GLN A 207 9.25 -10.92 5.65
CA GLN A 207 10.58 -10.68 5.08
C GLN A 207 11.06 -9.25 5.35
N LEU A 208 10.19 -8.25 5.17
CA LEU A 208 10.49 -6.85 5.47
C LEU A 208 10.79 -6.63 6.96
N GLU A 209 10.04 -7.29 7.84
CA GLU A 209 10.29 -7.27 9.30
C GLU A 209 11.64 -7.89 9.64
N GLN A 210 11.97 -9.06 9.10
CA GLN A 210 13.26 -9.74 9.29
C GLN A 210 14.46 -8.90 8.81
N MET A 211 14.28 -8.13 7.73
CA MET A 211 15.28 -7.20 7.23
C MET A 211 15.40 -5.92 8.07
N GLY A 212 14.53 -5.71 9.06
CA GLY A 212 14.46 -4.46 9.83
C GLY A 212 14.04 -3.25 9.00
N ALA A 213 13.33 -3.47 7.89
CA ALA A 213 12.94 -2.42 6.95
C ALA A 213 11.66 -1.69 7.37
N LEU A 214 10.87 -2.25 8.29
CA LEU A 214 9.58 -1.67 8.69
C LEU A 214 9.77 -0.54 9.71
N PRO A 215 9.10 0.61 9.53
CA PRO A 215 8.99 1.62 10.58
C PRO A 215 8.11 1.12 11.73
N SER A 216 8.31 1.61 12.94
CA SER A 216 7.38 1.32 14.04
C SER A 216 6.11 2.15 13.89
N LEU A 217 4.98 1.49 13.73
CA LEU A 217 3.64 2.10 13.65
C LEU A 217 2.80 1.85 14.90
N VAL A 218 3.44 1.49 16.01
CA VAL A 218 2.75 1.20 17.28
C VAL A 218 1.92 2.41 17.72
N GLY A 219 0.61 2.17 17.92
CA GLY A 219 -0.36 3.20 18.30
C GLY A 219 -0.90 4.05 17.15
N TRP A 220 -0.39 3.94 15.92
CA TRP A 220 -0.88 4.68 14.77
C TRP A 220 -2.12 4.03 14.15
N HIS A 221 -3.09 4.86 13.75
CA HIS A 221 -4.19 4.50 12.86
C HIS A 221 -3.79 4.90 11.44
N VAL A 222 -3.63 3.92 10.55
CA VAL A 222 -3.10 4.16 9.20
C VAL A 222 -4.21 4.01 8.16
N ILE A 223 -4.36 5.04 7.33
CA ILE A 223 -5.29 5.08 6.20
C ILE A 223 -4.48 5.23 4.93
N PHE A 224 -4.58 4.25 4.04
CA PHE A 224 -4.04 4.34 2.69
C PHE A 224 -5.14 4.85 1.75
N SER A 225 -4.97 6.06 1.27
CA SER A 225 -5.86 6.71 0.33
C SER A 225 -5.29 6.61 -1.09
N ASP A 226 -6.16 6.42 -2.10
CA ASP A 226 -5.82 6.35 -3.53
C ASP A 226 -4.94 5.17 -3.96
N GLN A 227 -4.88 4.10 -3.18
CA GLN A 227 -4.12 2.93 -3.58
C GLN A 227 -4.58 2.37 -4.92
N ALA A 228 -3.63 2.08 -5.80
CA ALA A 228 -3.81 1.59 -7.16
C ALA A 228 -4.38 2.63 -8.15
N VAL A 229 -4.55 3.89 -7.75
CA VAL A 229 -4.92 4.97 -8.68
C VAL A 229 -3.68 5.42 -9.42
N THR A 230 -3.72 5.38 -10.75
CA THR A 230 -2.56 5.65 -11.61
C THR A 230 -2.89 6.68 -12.69
N SER A 231 -1.85 7.32 -13.24
CA SER A 231 -1.92 8.19 -14.40
C SER A 231 -0.91 7.78 -15.46
N ALA A 232 -1.17 8.10 -16.72
CA ALA A 232 -0.20 7.85 -17.78
C ALA A 232 1.17 8.48 -17.44
N PRO A 233 2.28 7.79 -17.68
CA PRO A 233 2.43 6.59 -18.53
C PRO A 233 2.14 5.24 -17.83
N GLN A 234 1.90 5.20 -16.51
CA GLN A 234 1.54 3.97 -15.81
C GLN A 234 0.15 3.50 -16.26
N PRO A 235 0.03 2.30 -16.84
CA PRO A 235 -1.28 1.74 -17.20
C PRO A 235 -2.16 1.54 -15.95
N PRO A 236 -3.49 1.66 -16.07
CA PRO A 236 -4.41 1.29 -15.00
C PRO A 236 -4.21 -0.18 -14.59
N LEU A 237 -4.20 -0.43 -13.29
CA LEU A 237 -4.11 -1.79 -12.78
C LEU A 237 -5.44 -2.53 -12.95
N PRO A 238 -5.43 -3.81 -13.39
CA PRO A 238 -6.61 -4.68 -13.31
C PRO A 238 -7.11 -4.82 -11.87
N LEU A 239 -8.40 -5.10 -11.69
CA LEU A 239 -9.04 -5.19 -10.36
C LEU A 239 -8.36 -6.20 -9.41
N LEU A 240 -7.87 -7.31 -9.96
CA LEU A 240 -7.14 -8.31 -9.17
C LEU A 240 -5.87 -7.72 -8.57
N GLN A 241 -5.05 -7.03 -9.37
CA GLN A 241 -3.81 -6.41 -8.93
C GLN A 241 -4.05 -5.22 -8.01
N GLN A 242 -5.14 -4.49 -8.19
CA GLN A 242 -5.56 -3.47 -7.23
C GLN A 242 -5.83 -4.08 -5.85
N ALA A 243 -6.56 -5.20 -5.79
CA ALA A 243 -6.87 -5.90 -4.54
C ALA A 243 -5.59 -6.48 -3.91
N GLU A 244 -4.70 -7.02 -4.72
CA GLU A 244 -3.42 -7.58 -4.31
C GLU A 244 -2.50 -6.51 -3.70
N LEU A 245 -2.34 -5.37 -4.37
CA LEU A 245 -1.56 -4.24 -3.88
C LEU A 245 -2.05 -3.74 -2.51
N ARG A 246 -3.38 -3.60 -2.34
CA ARG A 246 -3.98 -3.27 -1.05
C ARG A 246 -3.66 -4.31 0.01
N SER A 247 -3.70 -5.58 -0.35
CA SER A 247 -3.37 -6.68 0.57
C SER A 247 -1.92 -6.62 1.04
N TYR A 248 -0.98 -6.26 0.15
CA TYR A 248 0.43 -6.06 0.52
C TYR A 248 0.58 -4.93 1.55
N TRP A 249 0.03 -3.75 1.28
CA TRP A 249 0.16 -2.61 2.18
C TRP A 249 -0.55 -2.83 3.53
N LEU A 250 -1.70 -3.50 3.54
CA LEU A 250 -2.38 -3.87 4.78
C LEU A 250 -1.58 -4.90 5.60
N ALA A 251 -0.90 -5.85 4.96
CA ALA A 251 -0.04 -6.81 5.65
C ALA A 251 1.21 -6.12 6.22
N ILE A 252 1.87 -5.26 5.44
CA ILE A 252 3.03 -4.46 5.86
C ILE A 252 2.68 -3.56 7.04
N CYS A 253 1.55 -2.86 6.97
CA CYS A 253 1.06 -1.98 8.03
C CYS A 253 0.83 -2.73 9.35
N ARG A 254 0.20 -3.92 9.30
CA ARG A 254 -0.02 -4.75 10.48
C ARG A 254 1.29 -5.28 11.06
N ALA A 255 2.22 -5.72 10.23
CA ALA A 255 3.54 -6.18 10.67
C ALA A 255 4.36 -5.05 11.29
N ALA A 256 4.17 -3.80 10.85
CA ALA A 256 4.76 -2.62 11.46
C ALA A 256 4.15 -2.24 12.82
N GLY A 257 3.12 -2.97 13.31
CA GLY A 257 2.51 -2.82 14.63
C GLY A 257 1.45 -1.72 14.73
N ALA A 258 0.84 -1.29 13.61
CA ALA A 258 -0.21 -0.27 13.64
C ALA A 258 -1.45 -0.72 14.44
N ALA A 259 -2.10 0.24 15.12
CA ALA A 259 -3.34 0.01 15.86
C ALA A 259 -4.51 -0.33 14.92
N SER A 260 -4.55 0.30 13.75
CA SER A 260 -5.47 -0.06 12.67
C SER A 260 -4.88 0.24 11.30
N CYS A 261 -5.30 -0.51 10.27
CA CYS A 261 -4.88 -0.35 8.89
C CYS A 261 -6.12 -0.39 8.00
N GLN A 262 -6.35 0.68 7.25
CA GLN A 262 -7.53 0.86 6.40
C GLN A 262 -7.13 1.34 5.01
N THR A 263 -8.03 1.20 4.04
CA THR A 263 -7.86 1.73 2.69
C THR A 263 -9.09 2.51 2.28
N ASP A 264 -8.90 3.74 1.85
CA ASP A 264 -9.94 4.57 1.26
C ASP A 264 -9.64 4.85 -0.22
N LEU A 265 -10.67 4.96 -1.03
CA LEU A 265 -10.57 5.16 -2.47
C LEU A 265 -11.20 6.49 -2.87
N LEU A 266 -10.60 7.16 -3.86
CA LEU A 266 -11.26 8.27 -4.55
C LEU A 266 -12.46 7.74 -5.34
N THR A 267 -13.54 8.52 -5.32
CA THR A 267 -14.76 8.24 -6.07
C THR A 267 -14.85 9.02 -7.38
N ARG A 268 -13.90 9.90 -7.64
CA ARG A 268 -13.85 10.77 -8.83
C ARG A 268 -12.48 10.75 -9.49
N PRO A 269 -12.41 10.97 -10.82
CA PRO A 269 -11.13 11.14 -11.52
C PRO A 269 -10.41 12.41 -11.04
N GLU A 270 -9.09 12.34 -10.89
CA GLU A 270 -8.24 13.48 -10.58
C GLU A 270 -7.31 13.78 -11.77
N PRO A 271 -6.88 15.04 -11.92
CA PRO A 271 -5.94 15.41 -12.98
C PRO A 271 -4.59 14.70 -12.76
N PRO A 272 -3.81 14.44 -13.82
CA PRO A 272 -2.49 13.87 -13.68
C PRO A 272 -1.58 14.77 -12.86
N SER A 273 -0.57 14.18 -12.22
CA SER A 273 0.49 14.88 -11.54
C SER A 273 1.23 15.82 -12.50
N ARG A 274 1.80 16.90 -11.96
CA ARG A 274 2.64 17.84 -12.70
C ARG A 274 4.10 17.39 -12.80
N SER A 275 4.46 16.28 -12.19
CA SER A 275 5.82 15.77 -12.21
C SER A 275 6.23 15.33 -13.62
N SER A 276 7.38 15.82 -14.06
CA SER A 276 8.03 15.38 -15.31
C SER A 276 9.13 14.33 -15.06
N THR A 277 9.48 14.08 -13.79
CA THR A 277 10.53 13.14 -13.43
C THR A 277 10.13 11.72 -13.79
N PRO A 278 10.89 11.00 -14.64
CA PRO A 278 10.58 9.63 -14.99
C PRO A 278 10.63 8.72 -13.75
N VAL A 279 9.61 7.89 -13.60
CA VAL A 279 9.53 6.84 -12.57
C VAL A 279 9.32 5.51 -13.30
N PRO A 280 10.01 4.44 -12.89
CA PRO A 280 9.82 3.13 -13.50
C PRO A 280 8.35 2.68 -13.46
N LEU A 281 7.93 1.98 -14.51
CA LEU A 281 6.58 1.41 -14.58
C LEU A 281 6.52 0.10 -13.78
N VAL A 282 5.39 -0.12 -13.13
CA VAL A 282 5.03 -1.40 -12.54
C VAL A 282 4.04 -2.08 -13.48
N LEU A 283 4.55 -2.97 -14.32
CA LEU A 283 3.73 -3.66 -15.31
C LEU A 283 3.03 -4.86 -14.70
N VAL A 284 1.77 -5.06 -15.10
CA VAL A 284 1.04 -6.29 -14.81
C VAL A 284 1.28 -7.25 -15.96
N PRO A 285 1.88 -8.41 -15.69
CA PRO A 285 2.14 -9.40 -16.73
C PRO A 285 0.84 -9.87 -17.34
N ARG A 286 0.69 -9.75 -18.64
CA ARG A 286 -0.39 -10.38 -19.41
C ARG A 286 0.13 -11.70 -19.94
N VAL A 287 -0.45 -12.79 -19.48
CA VAL A 287 -0.17 -14.11 -20.03
C VAL A 287 -1.04 -14.29 -21.26
N GLU A 288 -0.41 -14.33 -22.42
CA GLU A 288 -1.07 -14.58 -23.70
C GLU A 288 -0.89 -16.05 -24.08
N SER A 289 -1.85 -16.63 -24.79
CA SER A 289 -1.70 -17.98 -25.34
C SER A 289 -1.03 -17.88 -26.69
N VAL A 290 0.07 -18.59 -26.86
CA VAL A 290 0.80 -18.69 -28.14
C VAL A 290 0.71 -20.11 -28.68
N HIS A 291 0.76 -20.23 -30.00
CA HIS A 291 0.75 -21.49 -30.71
C HIS A 291 2.10 -21.69 -31.40
N GLY A 292 2.69 -22.84 -31.13
CA GLY A 292 3.90 -23.31 -31.78
C GLY A 292 3.59 -24.25 -32.95
N PRO A 293 4.63 -24.76 -33.61
CA PRO A 293 4.47 -25.75 -34.67
C PRO A 293 3.90 -27.06 -34.15
N ALA A 294 3.30 -27.86 -35.02
CA ALA A 294 2.83 -29.21 -34.72
C ALA A 294 1.87 -29.36 -33.51
N GLY A 295 0.98 -28.37 -33.32
CA GLY A 295 -0.04 -28.43 -32.25
C GLY A 295 0.47 -28.06 -30.87
N TRP A 296 1.68 -27.58 -30.73
CA TRP A 296 2.17 -26.98 -29.48
C TRP A 296 1.41 -25.72 -29.14
N SER A 297 0.96 -25.57 -27.91
CA SER A 297 0.31 -24.36 -27.43
C SER A 297 0.62 -24.14 -25.94
N GLY A 298 0.56 -22.91 -25.51
CA GLY A 298 0.78 -22.56 -24.11
C GLY A 298 0.97 -21.09 -23.87
N PRO A 299 1.27 -20.69 -22.63
CA PRO A 299 1.41 -19.30 -22.29
C PRO A 299 2.72 -18.70 -22.79
N GLU A 300 2.63 -17.47 -23.29
CA GLU A 300 3.71 -16.51 -23.35
C GLU A 300 3.65 -15.67 -22.07
N VAL A 301 4.66 -15.78 -21.23
CA VAL A 301 4.70 -15.11 -19.94
C VAL A 301 5.73 -14.00 -19.98
N PRO A 302 5.36 -12.74 -19.78
CA PRO A 302 6.31 -11.65 -19.65
C PRO A 302 7.37 -11.95 -18.59
N ALA A 303 8.63 -11.62 -18.90
CA ALA A 303 9.73 -11.95 -17.99
C ALA A 303 9.58 -11.28 -16.62
N ASP A 304 8.93 -10.13 -16.55
CA ASP A 304 8.69 -9.39 -15.31
C ASP A 304 7.69 -10.10 -14.36
N ALA A 305 6.93 -11.08 -14.87
CA ALA A 305 6.13 -11.99 -14.04
C ALA A 305 6.99 -13.04 -13.30
N PHE A 306 8.14 -13.35 -13.86
CA PHE A 306 9.00 -14.39 -13.35
C PHE A 306 10.28 -13.89 -12.70
N PHE A 307 10.81 -12.75 -13.14
CA PHE A 307 12.16 -12.31 -12.80
C PHE A 307 12.22 -10.81 -12.56
N ALA A 308 13.03 -10.38 -11.61
CA ALA A 308 13.45 -9.01 -11.50
C ALA A 308 14.33 -8.58 -12.68
N PHE A 309 14.45 -7.26 -12.88
CA PHE A 309 15.26 -6.72 -13.99
C PHE A 309 16.68 -7.29 -13.97
N ASN A 310 17.15 -7.75 -15.14
CA ASN A 310 18.45 -8.40 -15.33
C ASN A 310 18.71 -9.68 -14.49
N GLN A 311 17.71 -10.23 -13.83
CA GLN A 311 17.82 -11.44 -13.02
C GLN A 311 17.26 -12.66 -13.75
N ALA A 312 17.69 -13.85 -13.28
CA ALA A 312 17.15 -15.14 -13.67
C ALA A 312 16.70 -15.97 -12.46
N THR A 313 16.66 -15.35 -11.25
CA THR A 313 16.07 -15.94 -10.07
C THR A 313 14.57 -15.65 -10.09
N LEU A 314 13.76 -16.70 -9.90
CA LEU A 314 12.30 -16.58 -9.93
C LEU A 314 11.80 -15.74 -8.77
N LEU A 315 10.87 -14.83 -9.05
CA LEU A 315 10.11 -14.08 -8.07
C LEU A 315 9.18 -15.00 -7.27
N ALA A 316 8.84 -14.60 -6.05
CA ALA A 316 7.93 -15.36 -5.18
C ALA A 316 6.56 -15.62 -5.83
N GLY A 317 6.06 -14.67 -6.65
CA GLY A 317 4.80 -14.76 -7.38
C GLY A 317 4.81 -15.72 -8.57
N ALA A 318 5.97 -16.17 -9.08
CA ALA A 318 6.06 -17.03 -10.25
C ALA A 318 5.27 -18.34 -10.13
N ASN A 319 5.12 -18.86 -8.91
CA ASN A 319 4.38 -20.09 -8.65
C ASN A 319 2.89 -20.01 -9.03
N SER A 320 2.26 -18.85 -8.93
CA SER A 320 0.85 -18.67 -9.31
C SER A 320 0.59 -19.02 -10.78
N ILE A 321 1.62 -18.87 -11.63
CA ILE A 321 1.58 -19.23 -13.06
C ILE A 321 2.08 -20.66 -13.28
N LEU A 322 3.16 -21.07 -12.60
CA LEU A 322 3.83 -22.35 -12.87
C LEU A 322 3.10 -23.56 -12.25
N GLU A 323 2.45 -23.42 -11.09
CA GLU A 323 1.73 -24.53 -10.45
C GLU A 323 0.53 -25.07 -11.29
N PRO A 324 -0.33 -24.23 -11.89
CA PRO A 324 -1.38 -24.72 -12.77
C PRO A 324 -0.81 -25.46 -14.00
N LEU A 325 0.29 -24.96 -14.57
CA LEU A 325 0.94 -25.59 -15.73
C LEU A 325 1.58 -26.94 -15.36
N ALA A 326 2.24 -27.00 -14.21
CA ALA A 326 2.82 -28.25 -13.71
C ALA A 326 1.73 -29.32 -13.50
N ARG A 327 0.63 -28.96 -12.82
CA ARG A 327 -0.52 -29.89 -12.64
C ARG A 327 -1.13 -30.33 -13.96
N GLN A 328 -1.27 -29.41 -14.94
CA GLN A 328 -1.77 -29.76 -16.26
C GLN A 328 -0.84 -30.73 -16.98
N ALA A 329 0.46 -30.46 -16.98
CA ALA A 329 1.47 -31.31 -17.62
C ALA A 329 1.53 -32.71 -16.97
N GLU A 330 1.46 -32.78 -15.65
CA GLU A 330 1.41 -34.06 -14.91
C GLU A 330 0.13 -34.85 -15.23
N THR A 331 -1.04 -34.20 -15.09
CA THR A 331 -2.35 -34.86 -15.29
C THR A 331 -2.52 -35.44 -16.68
N TRP A 332 -2.06 -34.71 -17.70
CA TRP A 332 -2.23 -35.09 -19.11
C TRP A 332 -0.97 -35.65 -19.75
N HIS A 333 0.10 -35.90 -18.98
CA HIS A 333 1.41 -36.37 -19.46
C HIS A 333 1.92 -35.58 -20.67
N LEU A 334 1.84 -34.24 -20.60
CA LEU A 334 2.22 -33.38 -21.70
C LEU A 334 3.75 -33.19 -21.80
N GLN A 335 4.26 -33.08 -23.00
CA GLN A 335 5.62 -32.57 -23.24
C GLN A 335 5.67 -31.05 -23.08
N ILE A 336 6.80 -30.55 -22.60
CA ILE A 336 7.01 -29.11 -22.34
C ILE A 336 8.24 -28.63 -23.12
N SER A 337 8.06 -27.53 -23.84
CA SER A 337 9.15 -26.76 -24.47
C SER A 337 9.21 -25.37 -23.86
N ILE A 338 10.36 -24.93 -23.38
CA ILE A 338 10.56 -23.64 -22.72
C ILE A 338 11.55 -22.80 -23.53
N ALA A 339 11.11 -21.61 -23.91
CA ALA A 339 11.89 -20.67 -24.71
C ALA A 339 11.96 -19.30 -24.01
N GLY A 340 13.16 -18.85 -23.65
CA GLY A 340 13.38 -17.54 -23.06
C GLY A 340 13.82 -16.51 -24.10
N TYR A 341 13.36 -15.27 -23.92
CA TYR A 341 13.67 -14.11 -24.76
C TYR A 341 14.14 -12.93 -23.91
N SER A 342 14.87 -12.02 -24.49
CA SER A 342 15.34 -10.76 -23.88
C SER A 342 15.16 -9.58 -24.82
N SER A 343 15.10 -8.37 -24.24
CA SER A 343 14.95 -7.13 -24.99
C SER A 343 16.28 -6.54 -25.44
N PRO A 344 16.29 -5.71 -26.50
CA PRO A 344 17.49 -5.11 -27.02
C PRO A 344 17.89 -3.79 -26.34
N ASP A 345 17.41 -3.53 -25.13
CA ASP A 345 17.64 -2.32 -24.33
C ASP A 345 18.94 -2.32 -23.53
N GLY A 346 19.72 -3.41 -23.58
CA GLY A 346 21.01 -3.45 -22.90
C GLY A 346 21.78 -4.75 -23.11
N GLY A 347 23.06 -4.70 -22.85
CA GLY A 347 23.97 -5.84 -22.94
C GLY A 347 24.32 -6.27 -24.37
N SER A 348 25.34 -7.13 -24.48
CA SER A 348 25.72 -7.73 -25.74
C SER A 348 24.75 -8.85 -26.17
N ALA A 349 24.73 -9.23 -27.44
CA ALA A 349 23.96 -10.37 -27.94
C ALA A 349 24.30 -11.67 -27.18
N ALA A 350 25.57 -11.88 -26.85
CA ALA A 350 26.00 -13.03 -26.02
C ALA A 350 25.45 -12.96 -24.61
N TYR A 351 25.43 -11.80 -23.97
CA TYR A 351 24.83 -11.60 -22.64
C TYR A 351 23.33 -11.92 -22.66
N ASN A 352 22.61 -11.37 -23.64
CA ASN A 352 21.18 -11.56 -23.79
C ASN A 352 20.81 -13.04 -24.07
N SER A 353 21.61 -13.74 -24.90
CA SER A 353 21.45 -15.18 -25.12
C SER A 353 21.66 -15.98 -23.83
N ALA A 354 22.70 -15.65 -23.07
CA ALA A 354 22.97 -16.32 -21.79
C ALA A 354 21.88 -16.00 -20.75
N LEU A 355 21.40 -14.77 -20.65
CA LEU A 355 20.34 -14.39 -19.72
C LEU A 355 19.02 -15.10 -20.03
N SER A 356 18.61 -15.10 -21.30
CA SER A 356 17.37 -15.76 -21.73
C SER A 356 17.42 -17.28 -21.51
N LEU A 357 18.58 -17.92 -21.72
CA LEU A 357 18.76 -19.35 -21.41
C LEU A 357 18.68 -19.62 -19.90
N ARG A 358 19.35 -18.80 -19.07
CA ARG A 358 19.25 -18.96 -17.59
C ARG A 358 17.82 -18.81 -17.09
N ARG A 359 17.04 -17.90 -17.66
CA ARG A 359 15.60 -17.70 -17.35
C ARG A 359 14.78 -18.94 -17.73
N ALA A 360 14.95 -19.46 -18.94
CA ALA A 360 14.28 -20.68 -19.36
C ALA A 360 14.64 -21.88 -18.47
N ALA A 361 15.93 -22.02 -18.10
CA ALA A 361 16.40 -23.08 -17.21
C ALA A 361 15.83 -22.94 -15.77
N ALA A 362 15.69 -21.73 -15.24
CA ALA A 362 15.07 -21.50 -13.93
C ALA A 362 13.60 -21.92 -13.92
N VAL A 363 12.85 -21.63 -14.98
CA VAL A 363 11.46 -22.10 -15.15
C VAL A 363 11.40 -23.62 -15.22
N ALA A 364 12.27 -24.26 -16.01
CA ALA A 364 12.35 -25.71 -16.12
C ALA A 364 12.61 -26.37 -14.75
N THR A 365 13.62 -25.87 -14.04
CA THR A 365 13.98 -26.37 -12.69
C THR A 365 12.79 -26.25 -11.73
N ARG A 366 12.04 -25.13 -11.82
CA ARG A 366 10.88 -24.94 -10.95
C ARG A 366 9.72 -25.87 -11.30
N LEU A 367 9.43 -26.11 -12.58
CA LEU A 367 8.40 -27.06 -13.01
C LEU A 367 8.72 -28.47 -12.51
N VAL A 368 9.98 -28.91 -12.58
CA VAL A 368 10.41 -30.19 -12.00
C VAL A 368 10.18 -30.22 -10.48
N ALA A 369 10.53 -29.14 -9.78
CA ALA A 369 10.30 -29.04 -8.34
C ALA A 369 8.79 -29.02 -7.97
N LEU A 370 7.92 -28.70 -8.93
CA LEU A 370 6.46 -28.74 -8.80
C LEU A 370 5.82 -30.07 -9.23
N GLY A 371 6.62 -31.11 -9.55
CA GLY A 371 6.16 -32.45 -9.84
C GLY A 371 6.25 -32.88 -11.31
N VAL A 372 6.63 -31.98 -12.23
CA VAL A 372 6.82 -32.35 -13.64
C VAL A 372 7.99 -33.30 -13.78
N GLU A 373 7.78 -34.45 -14.43
CA GLU A 373 8.85 -35.39 -14.71
C GLU A 373 9.91 -34.77 -15.64
N PRO A 374 11.23 -34.90 -15.35
CA PRO A 374 12.26 -34.28 -16.18
C PRO A 374 12.19 -34.70 -17.66
N SER A 375 11.74 -35.90 -17.96
CA SER A 375 11.55 -36.43 -19.31
C SER A 375 10.44 -35.72 -20.11
N GLN A 376 9.52 -35.08 -19.45
CA GLN A 376 8.48 -34.26 -20.11
C GLN A 376 9.04 -32.94 -20.63
N ILE A 377 10.15 -32.43 -20.06
CA ILE A 377 10.78 -31.19 -20.53
C ILE A 377 11.72 -31.53 -21.67
N VAL A 378 11.18 -31.46 -22.89
CA VAL A 378 11.91 -31.89 -24.10
C VAL A 378 12.82 -30.81 -24.68
N GLN A 379 12.60 -29.56 -24.31
CA GLN A 379 13.40 -28.43 -24.80
C GLN A 379 13.50 -27.31 -23.79
N VAL A 380 14.71 -26.76 -23.61
CA VAL A 380 14.98 -25.51 -22.88
C VAL A 380 15.94 -24.68 -23.71
N ARG A 381 15.52 -23.53 -24.19
CA ARG A 381 16.33 -22.66 -25.06
C ARG A 381 16.26 -21.19 -24.66
N GLY A 382 17.38 -20.47 -24.88
CA GLY A 382 17.45 -19.01 -24.85
C GLY A 382 17.64 -18.47 -26.25
N TYR A 383 16.71 -17.64 -26.71
CA TYR A 383 16.75 -17.03 -28.03
C TYR A 383 17.37 -15.61 -28.02
N GLY A 384 17.75 -15.10 -26.83
CA GLY A 384 18.32 -13.78 -26.70
C GLY A 384 17.38 -12.72 -27.28
N LEU A 385 17.90 -11.89 -28.17
CA LEU A 385 17.15 -10.82 -28.81
C LEU A 385 16.19 -11.31 -29.93
N ALA A 386 16.24 -12.57 -30.31
CA ALA A 386 15.46 -13.14 -31.43
C ALA A 386 15.54 -12.28 -32.73
N GLY A 387 16.71 -11.72 -33.04
CA GLY A 387 16.91 -10.86 -34.18
C GLY A 387 16.44 -9.40 -34.05
N LYS A 388 15.95 -8.98 -32.88
CA LYS A 388 15.54 -7.59 -32.63
C LYS A 388 16.73 -6.72 -32.30
N THR A 389 16.63 -5.44 -32.67
CA THR A 389 17.64 -4.41 -32.38
C THR A 389 17.05 -3.35 -31.44
N ALA A 390 17.90 -2.45 -30.93
CA ALA A 390 17.45 -1.34 -30.07
C ALA A 390 16.35 -0.47 -30.72
N ALA A 391 16.35 -0.35 -32.03
CA ALA A 391 15.30 0.37 -32.75
C ALA A 391 13.91 -0.21 -32.56
N ALA A 392 13.79 -1.50 -32.23
CA ALA A 392 12.50 -2.15 -31.99
C ALA A 392 11.79 -1.62 -30.74
N CYS A 393 12.51 -1.05 -29.77
CA CYS A 393 11.91 -0.45 -28.56
C CYS A 393 12.33 1.02 -28.36
N THR A 394 12.60 1.72 -29.47
CA THR A 394 12.87 3.16 -29.46
C THR A 394 11.62 3.92 -29.90
N VAL A 395 11.15 4.82 -29.05
CA VAL A 395 10.02 5.70 -29.32
C VAL A 395 10.51 7.15 -29.28
N ASN A 396 10.25 7.92 -30.37
CA ASN A 396 10.70 9.29 -30.49
C ASN A 396 12.24 9.48 -30.32
N GLY A 397 13.04 8.50 -30.72
CA GLY A 397 14.50 8.54 -30.62
C GLY A 397 15.08 8.16 -29.26
N HIS A 398 14.24 7.77 -28.28
CA HIS A 398 14.64 7.34 -26.95
C HIS A 398 14.21 5.90 -26.71
N LEU A 399 15.01 5.14 -25.96
CA LEU A 399 14.60 3.82 -25.47
C LEU A 399 13.35 3.96 -24.60
N ASP A 400 12.33 3.19 -24.94
CA ASP A 400 11.07 3.13 -24.20
C ASP A 400 10.97 1.78 -23.51
N GLU A 401 10.89 1.79 -22.18
CA GLU A 401 10.86 0.60 -21.33
C GLU A 401 9.62 -0.26 -21.59
N ALA A 402 8.47 0.37 -21.80
CA ALA A 402 7.24 -0.37 -22.09
C ALA A 402 7.30 -1.05 -23.47
N ALA A 403 7.91 -0.37 -24.46
CA ALA A 403 8.16 -0.96 -25.77
C ALA A 403 9.20 -2.08 -25.74
N CYS A 404 10.21 -1.99 -24.86
CA CYS A 404 11.19 -3.06 -24.65
C CYS A 404 10.60 -4.27 -23.92
N ALA A 405 9.71 -4.05 -22.96
CA ALA A 405 9.12 -5.10 -22.12
C ALA A 405 8.45 -6.21 -22.93
N GLN A 406 7.80 -5.88 -24.05
CA GLN A 406 7.14 -6.85 -24.93
C GLN A 406 8.09 -7.90 -25.52
N TYR A 407 9.39 -7.63 -25.57
CA TYR A 407 10.39 -8.57 -26.08
C TYR A 407 10.99 -9.45 -24.98
N ARG A 408 10.70 -9.17 -23.72
CA ARG A 408 11.15 -9.95 -22.56
C ARG A 408 10.06 -10.90 -22.13
N HIS A 409 10.14 -12.16 -22.54
CA HIS A 409 9.16 -13.17 -22.16
C HIS A 409 9.76 -14.56 -22.07
N VAL A 410 8.97 -15.49 -21.52
CA VAL A 410 9.24 -16.93 -21.55
C VAL A 410 8.00 -17.62 -22.13
N ASN A 411 8.19 -18.36 -23.21
CA ASN A 411 7.15 -19.21 -23.78
C ASN A 411 7.25 -20.60 -23.15
N ILE A 412 6.13 -21.09 -22.61
CA ILE A 412 6.02 -22.44 -22.05
C ILE A 412 4.98 -23.18 -22.88
N LEU A 413 5.44 -23.90 -23.86
CA LEU A 413 4.56 -24.63 -24.79
C LEU A 413 4.36 -26.07 -24.32
N LEU A 414 3.14 -26.52 -24.37
CA LEU A 414 2.69 -27.85 -24.00
C LEU A 414 2.20 -28.58 -25.26
N SER A 415 2.48 -29.88 -25.37
CA SER A 415 1.98 -30.73 -26.43
C SER A 415 1.68 -32.13 -25.90
N PRO A 416 0.65 -32.82 -26.36
CA PRO A 416 0.48 -34.24 -26.09
C PRO A 416 1.72 -35.01 -26.56
N LEU A 417 2.00 -36.13 -25.89
CA LEU A 417 2.99 -37.08 -26.40
C LEU A 417 2.61 -37.49 -27.84
N PRO A 418 3.56 -37.52 -28.77
CA PRO A 418 3.25 -38.10 -30.08
C PRO A 418 2.70 -39.50 -29.87
N ALA A 419 1.53 -39.75 -30.51
CA ALA A 419 1.00 -41.13 -30.49
C ALA A 419 2.10 -42.04 -30.93
N SER A 420 2.50 -43.00 -30.05
CA SER A 420 3.46 -44.04 -30.43
C SER A 420 2.92 -44.71 -31.68
N ALA A 421 3.63 -44.58 -32.79
CA ALA A 421 3.29 -45.33 -33.98
C ALA A 421 3.29 -46.81 -33.54
N SER A 422 2.08 -47.34 -33.39
CA SER A 422 1.90 -48.75 -33.16
C SER A 422 2.46 -49.46 -34.40
N SER A 423 3.67 -49.99 -34.25
CA SER A 423 4.31 -50.88 -35.23
C SER A 423 3.61 -52.21 -35.31
#